data_7484f524d810a8d366863d7c3a66d0fd
#
_entry.id   7484f524d810a8d366863d7c3a66d0fd
#
_cell.length_a   1.000
_cell.length_b   1.000
_cell.length_c   1.000
_cell.angle_alpha   90.00
_cell.angle_beta   90.00
_cell.angle_gamma   90.00
#
_symmetry.space_group_name_H-M   'P 1'
#
loop_
_entity.id
_entity.type
_entity.pdbx_description
1 polymer ?
#
loop_
_entity_poly.entity_id
_entity_poly.type
_entity_poly.pdbx_seq_one_letter_code
_entity_poly.pdbx_strand_id
1 'polypeptide(L)'
;MFKFFKNNRNKEISTKEDYDIYLKKVTKQDIPYGFNNNYANQEDKLYQIFGDCSNFNSSLKLIVISDTHNDLIFDDFQEFINKHNNYDICILLGDHSSSDIEKILKCVDKTKLYGLLGNHYRNYLKEYDINSLNGQIININGVSLLGIEGSYKYKEEDYPSFTQKESIDFLNDKPKVDILVSHDNRFDSTALYDIAHQGLFGITYYLYKNKIPYHIHGHIHNPYKNIMRNGTKEISVYMYEYIELKK
;
A
#
# COMPACT_ATOMS: atom_id res chain seq x y z
N MET A 1 -54.21 -14.28 4.14
CA MET A 1 -53.32 -14.74 3.03
C MET A 1 -51.92 -14.15 3.28
N PHE A 2 -51.07 -14.82 4.03
CA PHE A 2 -49.73 -14.36 4.34
C PHE A 2 -48.80 -14.74 3.19
N LYS A 3 -48.27 -13.73 2.46
CA LYS A 3 -47.20 -13.92 1.47
C LYS A 3 -45.91 -14.18 2.23
N PHE A 4 -45.42 -15.38 2.20
CA PHE A 4 -44.06 -15.73 2.60
C PHE A 4 -43.06 -14.98 1.73
N PHE A 5 -42.31 -14.03 2.32
CA PHE A 5 -41.12 -13.50 1.67
C PHE A 5 -40.10 -14.65 1.61
N LYS A 6 -39.83 -15.13 0.40
CA LYS A 6 -38.73 -16.05 0.14
C LYS A 6 -37.42 -15.33 0.57
N ASN A 7 -36.81 -15.82 1.65
CA ASN A 7 -35.44 -15.52 2.01
C ASN A 7 -34.55 -15.77 0.78
N ASN A 8 -33.99 -14.72 0.18
CA ASN A 8 -32.84 -14.83 -0.68
C ASN A 8 -31.71 -15.37 0.21
N ARG A 9 -31.48 -16.69 0.21
CA ARG A 9 -30.29 -17.31 0.76
C ARG A 9 -29.11 -16.59 0.10
N ASN A 10 -28.24 -16.00 0.91
CA ASN A 10 -26.97 -15.43 0.43
C ASN A 10 -26.28 -16.52 -0.40
N LYS A 11 -26.19 -16.31 -1.72
CA LYS A 11 -25.44 -17.22 -2.59
C LYS A 11 -24.00 -17.22 -2.06
N GLU A 12 -23.47 -18.38 -1.77
CA GLU A 12 -22.11 -18.53 -1.28
C GLU A 12 -21.15 -17.99 -2.35
N ILE A 13 -20.26 -17.07 -1.95
CA ILE A 13 -19.26 -16.50 -2.85
C ILE A 13 -18.10 -17.49 -2.89
N SER A 14 -17.97 -18.25 -3.97
CA SER A 14 -16.98 -19.31 -4.10
C SER A 14 -16.08 -19.18 -5.32
N THR A 15 -16.45 -18.31 -6.26
CA THR A 15 -15.69 -18.09 -7.50
C THR A 15 -15.29 -16.63 -7.65
N LYS A 16 -14.29 -16.37 -8.52
CA LYS A 16 -13.89 -15.01 -8.88
C LYS A 16 -15.07 -14.21 -9.47
N GLU A 17 -15.88 -14.83 -10.31
CA GLU A 17 -17.04 -14.19 -10.93
C GLU A 17 -18.10 -13.78 -9.88
N ASP A 18 -18.39 -14.66 -8.93
CA ASP A 18 -19.28 -14.35 -7.81
C ASP A 18 -18.72 -13.19 -6.97
N TYR A 19 -17.40 -13.15 -6.77
CA TYR A 19 -16.75 -12.08 -6.02
C TYR A 19 -16.76 -10.74 -6.76
N ASP A 20 -16.53 -10.73 -8.07
CA ASP A 20 -16.62 -9.52 -8.90
C ASP A 20 -18.05 -8.94 -8.91
N ILE A 21 -19.08 -9.81 -8.92
CA ILE A 21 -20.48 -9.40 -8.78
C ILE A 21 -20.73 -8.80 -7.37
N TYR A 22 -20.20 -9.44 -6.34
CA TYR A 22 -20.27 -8.93 -4.97
C TYR A 22 -19.60 -7.56 -4.84
N LEU A 23 -18.38 -7.37 -5.34
CA LEU A 23 -17.68 -6.09 -5.33
C LEU A 23 -18.47 -4.98 -6.03
N LYS A 24 -19.05 -5.25 -7.20
CA LYS A 24 -19.91 -4.27 -7.92
C LYS A 24 -21.12 -3.84 -7.09
N LYS A 25 -21.64 -4.72 -6.24
CA LYS A 25 -22.74 -4.39 -5.33
C LYS A 25 -22.27 -3.56 -4.15
N VAL A 26 -21.16 -3.94 -3.53
CA VAL A 26 -20.59 -3.29 -2.35
C VAL A 26 -20.07 -1.90 -2.68
N THR A 27 -19.40 -1.72 -3.83
CA THR A 27 -18.87 -0.43 -4.27
C THR A 27 -19.94 0.62 -4.55
N LYS A 28 -21.20 0.21 -4.80
CA LYS A 28 -22.34 1.14 -4.89
C LYS A 28 -22.76 1.71 -3.53
N GLN A 29 -22.33 1.09 -2.45
CA GLN A 29 -22.62 1.47 -1.07
C GLN A 29 -21.35 2.03 -0.38
N ASP A 30 -20.37 2.43 -1.15
CA ASP A 30 -19.13 3.01 -0.63
C ASP A 30 -19.44 4.30 0.13
N ILE A 31 -18.90 4.40 1.33
CA ILE A 31 -19.18 5.51 2.25
C ILE A 31 -17.89 6.32 2.37
N PRO A 32 -17.82 7.51 1.73
CA PRO A 32 -16.71 8.41 1.97
C PRO A 32 -16.78 8.97 3.41
N TYR A 33 -15.65 9.27 3.99
CA TYR A 33 -15.49 9.87 5.33
C TYR A 33 -16.00 9.01 6.50
N GLY A 34 -16.13 7.70 6.33
CA GLY A 34 -16.61 6.80 7.37
C GLY A 34 -15.96 5.42 7.34
N PHE A 35 -16.17 4.63 8.40
CA PHE A 35 -15.70 3.26 8.45
C PHE A 35 -16.57 2.35 7.57
N ASN A 36 -15.94 1.61 6.69
CA ASN A 36 -16.62 0.83 5.64
C ASN A 36 -16.69 -0.66 6.00
N ASN A 37 -17.58 -1.03 6.92
CA ASN A 37 -17.76 -2.41 7.38
C ASN A 37 -18.02 -3.44 6.26
N ASN A 38 -18.45 -3.00 5.08
CA ASN A 38 -18.71 -3.89 3.95
C ASN A 38 -17.47 -4.63 3.46
N TYR A 39 -16.29 -4.08 3.72
CA TYR A 39 -15.00 -4.64 3.31
C TYR A 39 -14.29 -5.42 4.41
N ALA A 40 -14.81 -5.37 5.65
CA ALA A 40 -14.24 -6.11 6.76
C ALA A 40 -14.34 -7.62 6.56
N ASN A 41 -13.38 -8.38 7.09
CA ASN A 41 -13.37 -9.84 7.11
C ASN A 41 -13.48 -10.50 5.71
N GLN A 42 -12.96 -9.86 4.66
CA GLN A 42 -12.99 -10.43 3.31
C GLN A 42 -11.81 -11.35 3.00
N GLU A 43 -10.75 -11.34 3.80
CA GLU A 43 -9.52 -12.10 3.51
C GLU A 43 -9.76 -13.61 3.35
N ASP A 44 -10.64 -14.20 4.17
CA ASP A 44 -10.98 -15.63 4.08
C ASP A 44 -11.58 -15.98 2.71
N LYS A 45 -12.49 -15.15 2.22
CA LYS A 45 -13.12 -15.35 0.90
C LYS A 45 -12.11 -15.15 -0.22
N LEU A 46 -11.29 -14.10 -0.12
CA LEU A 46 -10.24 -13.83 -1.10
C LEU A 46 -9.25 -14.99 -1.17
N TYR A 47 -8.85 -15.53 -0.02
CA TYR A 47 -7.97 -16.70 0.04
C TYR A 47 -8.60 -17.94 -0.61
N GLN A 48 -9.87 -18.24 -0.32
CA GLN A 48 -10.59 -19.35 -0.93
C GLN A 48 -10.65 -19.25 -2.47
N ILE A 49 -10.76 -18.03 -3.00
CA ILE A 49 -10.89 -17.79 -4.44
C ILE A 49 -9.53 -17.78 -5.15
N PHE A 50 -8.53 -17.12 -4.57
CA PHE A 50 -7.26 -16.83 -5.24
C PHE A 50 -6.10 -17.72 -4.75
N GLY A 51 -6.18 -18.28 -3.53
CA GLY A 51 -5.13 -19.11 -2.93
C GLY A 51 -3.87 -18.33 -2.58
N ASP A 52 -2.74 -19.04 -2.52
CA ASP A 52 -1.45 -18.53 -2.10
C ASP A 52 -0.86 -17.49 -3.07
N CYS A 53 -0.03 -16.60 -2.53
CA CYS A 53 0.76 -15.66 -3.32
C CYS A 53 1.83 -16.41 -4.14
N SER A 54 2.44 -15.68 -5.07
CA SER A 54 3.54 -16.23 -5.86
C SER A 54 4.84 -16.26 -5.06
N ASN A 55 5.71 -17.18 -5.39
CA ASN A 55 7.07 -17.17 -4.86
C ASN A 55 7.84 -15.96 -5.39
N PHE A 56 8.63 -15.37 -4.53
CA PHE A 56 9.63 -14.38 -4.92
C PHE A 56 10.95 -15.09 -5.21
N ASN A 57 11.45 -14.96 -6.45
CA ASN A 57 12.60 -15.71 -6.91
C ASN A 57 13.80 -14.83 -7.30
N SER A 58 13.86 -13.64 -6.74
CA SER A 58 14.90 -12.64 -7.00
C SER A 58 15.52 -12.13 -5.71
N SER A 59 16.36 -11.12 -5.82
CA SER A 59 16.84 -10.36 -4.67
C SER A 59 16.78 -8.88 -4.98
N LEU A 60 16.49 -8.06 -3.97
CA LEU A 60 16.49 -6.61 -4.07
C LEU A 60 16.83 -5.99 -2.72
N LYS A 61 17.66 -4.96 -2.72
CA LYS A 61 18.04 -4.18 -1.54
C LYS A 61 17.40 -2.81 -1.62
N LEU A 62 16.53 -2.51 -0.67
CA LEU A 62 15.80 -1.27 -0.63
C LEU A 62 16.19 -0.45 0.60
N ILE A 63 16.25 0.86 0.42
CA ILE A 63 16.07 1.81 1.50
C ILE A 63 14.65 2.34 1.36
N VAL A 64 13.87 2.26 2.41
CA VAL A 64 12.49 2.73 2.46
C VAL A 64 12.36 3.76 3.56
N ILE A 65 11.76 4.91 3.24
CA ILE A 65 11.61 6.05 4.15
C ILE A 65 10.12 6.44 4.15
N SER A 66 9.53 6.58 5.34
CA SER A 66 8.12 6.89 5.51
C SER A 66 7.88 7.76 6.73
N ASP A 67 6.88 8.65 6.63
CA ASP A 67 6.29 9.36 7.79
C ASP A 67 7.33 10.07 8.67
N THR A 68 8.26 10.80 8.06
CA THR A 68 9.32 11.50 8.81
C THR A 68 8.82 12.75 9.55
N HIS A 69 7.71 13.35 9.12
CA HIS A 69 6.98 14.42 9.80
C HIS A 69 7.86 15.56 10.37
N ASN A 70 8.96 15.89 9.71
CA ASN A 70 9.97 16.86 10.14
C ASN A 70 10.86 16.40 11.31
N ASP A 71 10.83 15.11 11.62
CA ASP A 71 11.58 14.53 12.76
C ASP A 71 12.87 13.82 12.34
N LEU A 72 13.24 13.86 11.05
CA LEU A 72 14.46 13.21 10.58
C LEU A 72 15.71 13.88 11.16
N ILE A 73 16.51 13.12 11.92
CA ILE A 73 17.80 13.56 12.45
C ILE A 73 18.86 13.28 11.38
N PHE A 74 19.53 14.34 10.90
CA PHE A 74 20.42 14.25 9.74
C PHE A 74 21.61 13.32 9.98
N ASP A 75 22.29 13.46 11.12
CA ASP A 75 23.50 12.68 11.42
C ASP A 75 23.21 11.19 11.55
N ASP A 76 22.10 10.83 12.21
CA ASP A 76 21.67 9.43 12.37
C ASP A 76 21.29 8.81 11.01
N PHE A 77 20.59 9.59 10.18
CA PHE A 77 20.21 9.15 8.84
C PHE A 77 21.43 9.00 7.91
N GLN A 78 22.39 9.93 7.99
CA GLN A 78 23.63 9.85 7.22
C GLN A 78 24.46 8.61 7.60
N GLU A 79 24.58 8.32 8.91
CA GLU A 79 25.25 7.10 9.38
C GLU A 79 24.53 5.84 8.87
N PHE A 80 23.18 5.82 8.92
CA PHE A 80 22.38 4.72 8.40
C PHE A 80 22.62 4.50 6.89
N ILE A 81 22.60 5.56 6.06
CA ILE A 81 22.87 5.45 4.63
C ILE A 81 24.29 4.96 4.35
N ASN A 82 25.28 5.48 5.07
CA ASN A 82 26.68 5.05 4.91
C ASN A 82 26.87 3.57 5.23
N LYS A 83 26.17 3.05 6.23
CA LYS A 83 26.16 1.63 6.61
C LYS A 83 25.51 0.74 5.56
N HIS A 84 24.51 1.27 4.84
CA HIS A 84 23.70 0.53 3.87
C HIS A 84 23.88 1.06 2.43
N ASN A 85 25.06 1.53 2.06
CA ASN A 85 25.35 2.22 0.79
C ASN A 85 25.23 1.35 -0.48
N ASN A 86 25.06 0.05 -0.33
CA ASN A 86 24.92 -0.91 -1.43
C ASN A 86 23.46 -1.22 -1.82
N TYR A 87 22.53 -0.30 -1.55
CA TYR A 87 21.13 -0.45 -1.95
C TYR A 87 20.93 -0.31 -3.46
N ASP A 88 19.93 -0.99 -3.97
CA ASP A 88 19.53 -0.95 -5.40
C ASP A 88 18.57 0.21 -5.68
N ILE A 89 17.66 0.53 -4.74
CA ILE A 89 16.63 1.56 -4.85
C ILE A 89 16.34 2.19 -3.49
N CYS A 90 16.01 3.48 -3.50
CA CYS A 90 15.47 4.22 -2.34
C CYS A 90 14.04 4.66 -2.64
N ILE A 91 13.10 4.41 -1.73
CA ILE A 91 11.68 4.69 -1.91
C ILE A 91 11.18 5.55 -0.75
N LEU A 92 10.58 6.69 -1.09
CA LEU A 92 9.83 7.55 -0.17
C LEU A 92 8.36 7.11 -0.21
N LEU A 93 7.80 6.70 0.91
CA LEU A 93 6.41 6.24 0.97
C LEU A 93 5.41 7.37 1.28
N GLY A 94 5.88 8.57 1.59
CA GLY A 94 5.01 9.72 1.85
C GLY A 94 5.22 10.36 3.23
N ASP A 95 4.53 11.48 3.43
CA ASP A 95 4.50 12.27 4.67
C ASP A 95 5.87 12.80 5.11
N HIS A 96 6.54 13.45 4.16
CA HIS A 96 7.82 14.10 4.35
C HIS A 96 7.71 15.62 4.29
N SER A 97 8.34 16.33 5.21
CA SER A 97 8.51 17.78 5.13
C SER A 97 9.59 18.14 4.09
N SER A 98 9.54 19.39 3.58
CA SER A 98 10.60 19.90 2.69
C SER A 98 11.98 19.83 3.35
N SER A 99 12.06 20.15 4.66
CA SER A 99 13.31 20.05 5.42
C SER A 99 13.87 18.63 5.45
N ASP A 100 13.00 17.61 5.60
CA ASP A 100 13.46 16.21 5.61
C ASP A 100 13.87 15.76 4.22
N ILE A 101 13.15 16.17 3.16
CA ILE A 101 13.56 15.89 1.79
C ILE A 101 14.93 16.47 1.47
N GLU A 102 15.23 17.69 1.92
CA GLU A 102 16.56 18.29 1.75
C GLU A 102 17.66 17.49 2.45
N LYS A 103 17.38 16.95 3.65
CA LYS A 103 18.32 16.07 4.37
C LYS A 103 18.51 14.75 3.61
N ILE A 104 17.42 14.13 3.16
CA ILE A 104 17.45 12.87 2.41
C ILE A 104 18.29 13.03 1.13
N LEU A 105 18.06 14.09 0.35
CA LEU A 105 18.76 14.34 -0.91
C LEU A 105 20.27 14.57 -0.75
N LYS A 106 20.75 14.95 0.44
CA LYS A 106 22.19 15.05 0.74
C LYS A 106 22.85 13.68 0.96
N CYS A 107 22.06 12.64 1.24
CA CYS A 107 22.58 11.34 1.64
C CYS A 107 22.36 10.24 0.59
N VAL A 108 21.28 10.35 -0.22
CA VAL A 108 20.89 9.30 -1.16
C VAL A 108 21.27 9.63 -2.61
N ASP A 109 21.49 8.61 -3.39
CA ASP A 109 21.66 8.73 -4.84
C ASP A 109 20.31 9.05 -5.50
N LYS A 110 20.13 10.27 -5.98
CA LYS A 110 18.89 10.72 -6.62
C LYS A 110 18.50 9.87 -7.83
N THR A 111 19.44 9.25 -8.51
CA THR A 111 19.15 8.39 -9.67
C THR A 111 18.45 7.09 -9.31
N LYS A 112 18.55 6.70 -8.02
CA LYS A 112 17.89 5.53 -7.43
C LYS A 112 16.65 5.90 -6.61
N LEU A 113 16.27 7.19 -6.56
CA LEU A 113 15.22 7.71 -5.68
C LEU A 113 13.89 7.79 -6.41
N TYR A 114 12.89 7.17 -5.81
CA TYR A 114 11.49 7.21 -6.22
C TYR A 114 10.61 7.56 -5.02
N GLY A 115 9.38 8.04 -5.29
CA GLY A 115 8.51 8.40 -4.18
C GLY A 115 7.03 8.31 -4.47
N LEU A 116 6.28 8.32 -3.37
CA LEU A 116 4.82 8.42 -3.29
C LEU A 116 4.47 9.61 -2.41
N LEU A 117 3.33 10.25 -2.63
CA LEU A 117 2.78 11.23 -1.70
C LEU A 117 2.01 10.52 -0.59
N GLY A 118 2.07 11.06 0.61
CA GLY A 118 1.18 10.68 1.72
C GLY A 118 -0.06 11.57 1.78
N ASN A 119 -0.69 11.63 2.95
CA ASN A 119 -1.93 12.40 3.15
C ASN A 119 -1.73 13.74 3.90
N HIS A 120 -0.49 14.14 4.19
CA HIS A 120 -0.23 15.34 5.00
C HIS A 120 0.47 16.48 4.28
N TYR A 121 1.42 16.24 3.38
CA TYR A 121 2.34 17.28 2.91
C TYR A 121 2.14 17.64 1.43
N ARG A 122 2.78 18.76 1.05
CA ARG A 122 2.82 19.24 -0.34
C ARG A 122 3.46 18.23 -1.26
N ASN A 123 3.28 18.44 -2.55
CA ASN A 123 3.87 17.62 -3.60
C ASN A 123 5.39 17.85 -3.71
N TYR A 124 6.15 17.29 -2.77
CA TYR A 124 7.60 17.33 -2.76
C TYR A 124 8.22 16.59 -3.96
N LEU A 125 7.52 15.64 -4.57
CA LEU A 125 8.01 14.94 -5.76
C LEU A 125 8.25 15.93 -6.90
N LYS A 126 7.30 16.82 -7.13
CA LYS A 126 7.41 17.86 -8.15
C LYS A 126 8.40 18.95 -7.74
N GLU A 127 8.41 19.36 -6.48
CA GLU A 127 9.28 20.42 -5.95
C GLU A 127 10.76 20.05 -6.09
N TYR A 128 11.13 18.80 -5.82
CA TYR A 128 12.51 18.33 -5.83
C TYR A 128 12.86 17.44 -7.04
N ASP A 129 11.97 17.38 -8.05
CA ASP A 129 12.16 16.58 -9.27
C ASP A 129 12.52 15.11 -8.92
N ILE A 130 11.66 14.47 -8.13
CA ILE A 130 11.75 13.07 -7.72
C ILE A 130 10.75 12.25 -8.54
N ASN A 131 11.18 11.10 -9.06
CA ASN A 131 10.33 10.24 -9.87
C ASN A 131 9.16 9.67 -9.04
N SER A 132 7.92 9.91 -9.49
CA SER A 132 6.73 9.33 -8.88
C SER A 132 6.56 7.86 -9.23
N LEU A 133 6.22 7.03 -8.23
CA LEU A 133 5.79 5.65 -8.43
C LEU A 133 4.27 5.49 -8.55
N ASN A 134 3.48 6.53 -8.31
CA ASN A 134 2.02 6.41 -8.28
C ASN A 134 1.46 5.89 -9.61
N GLY A 135 0.89 4.69 -9.59
CA GLY A 135 0.37 3.99 -10.77
C GLY A 135 1.42 3.56 -11.79
N GLN A 136 2.70 3.77 -11.51
CA GLN A 136 3.82 3.42 -12.39
C GLN A 136 4.42 2.07 -12.00
N ILE A 137 4.84 1.32 -13.02
CA ILE A 137 5.59 0.09 -12.84
C ILE A 137 7.02 0.32 -13.27
N ILE A 138 7.93 0.03 -12.36
CA ILE A 138 9.37 0.05 -12.64
C ILE A 138 9.96 -1.34 -12.49
N ASN A 139 11.10 -1.58 -13.11
CA ASN A 139 11.86 -2.82 -12.98
C ASN A 139 13.27 -2.51 -12.51
N ILE A 140 13.66 -3.05 -11.38
CA ILE A 140 14.99 -2.91 -10.81
C ILE A 140 15.60 -4.30 -10.65
N ASN A 141 16.68 -4.58 -11.35
CA ASN A 141 17.37 -5.87 -11.30
C ASN A 141 16.46 -7.10 -11.57
N GLY A 142 15.45 -6.93 -12.44
CA GLY A 142 14.48 -7.99 -12.75
C GLY A 142 13.32 -8.11 -11.75
N VAL A 143 13.23 -7.22 -10.76
CA VAL A 143 12.12 -7.13 -9.80
C VAL A 143 11.19 -5.99 -10.21
N SER A 144 9.90 -6.30 -10.37
CA SER A 144 8.87 -5.32 -10.73
C SER A 144 8.21 -4.72 -9.48
N LEU A 145 8.09 -3.38 -9.47
CA LEU A 145 7.45 -2.64 -8.39
C LEU A 145 6.32 -1.77 -8.94
N LEU A 146 5.22 -1.69 -8.23
CA LEU A 146 4.10 -0.77 -8.47
C LEU A 146 3.86 0.08 -7.24
N GLY A 147 3.56 1.37 -7.41
CA GLY A 147 3.21 2.28 -6.32
C GLY A 147 1.76 2.74 -6.32
N ILE A 148 1.21 2.99 -5.13
CA ILE A 148 -0.04 3.72 -4.89
C ILE A 148 0.16 4.72 -3.76
N GLU A 149 -0.08 6.01 -4.03
CA GLU A 149 0.08 7.11 -3.07
C GLU A 149 -1.18 7.37 -2.25
N GLY A 150 -1.07 8.25 -1.24
CA GLY A 150 -2.19 8.74 -0.45
C GLY A 150 -2.79 7.69 0.48
N SER A 151 -3.91 8.06 1.10
CA SER A 151 -4.60 7.20 2.07
C SER A 151 -6.09 7.08 1.79
N TYR A 152 -6.81 6.36 2.64
CA TYR A 152 -8.27 6.38 2.61
C TYR A 152 -8.80 7.80 2.80
N LYS A 153 -9.85 8.14 2.08
CA LYS A 153 -10.50 9.45 2.13
C LYS A 153 -11.36 9.60 3.38
N TYR A 154 -10.72 9.96 4.49
CA TYR A 154 -11.36 10.07 5.81
C TYR A 154 -11.80 11.49 6.18
N LYS A 155 -11.41 12.51 5.39
CA LYS A 155 -11.76 13.92 5.57
C LYS A 155 -12.02 14.60 4.21
N GLU A 156 -12.69 15.76 4.23
CA GLU A 156 -13.09 16.49 3.01
C GLU A 156 -11.99 17.35 2.39
N GLU A 157 -10.85 17.48 3.06
CA GLU A 157 -9.70 18.26 2.58
C GLU A 157 -9.12 17.68 1.29
N ASP A 158 -8.43 18.54 0.50
CA ASP A 158 -7.74 18.13 -0.71
C ASP A 158 -6.36 17.57 -0.38
N TYR A 159 -6.21 16.27 -0.51
CA TYR A 159 -4.97 15.52 -0.32
C TYR A 159 -5.00 14.25 -1.18
N PRO A 160 -3.85 13.62 -1.48
CA PRO A 160 -3.84 12.33 -2.15
C PRO A 160 -4.63 11.28 -1.37
N SER A 161 -5.78 10.89 -1.90
CA SER A 161 -6.71 10.01 -1.18
C SER A 161 -7.61 9.22 -2.13
N PHE A 162 -8.11 8.11 -1.62
CA PHE A 162 -9.03 7.23 -2.33
C PHE A 162 -10.21 6.84 -1.43
N THR A 163 -11.40 6.80 -1.98
CA THR A 163 -12.47 5.97 -1.45
C THR A 163 -12.11 4.49 -1.67
N GLN A 164 -12.81 3.57 -1.01
CA GLN A 164 -12.56 2.14 -1.22
C GLN A 164 -12.77 1.75 -2.69
N LYS A 165 -13.84 2.28 -3.31
CA LYS A 165 -14.12 2.04 -4.73
C LYS A 165 -13.01 2.58 -5.64
N GLU A 166 -12.56 3.81 -5.44
CA GLU A 166 -11.50 4.41 -6.25
C GLU A 166 -10.19 3.64 -6.15
N SER A 167 -9.85 3.11 -4.97
CA SER A 167 -8.67 2.28 -4.78
C SER A 167 -8.76 0.95 -5.54
N ILE A 168 -9.96 0.33 -5.55
CA ILE A 168 -10.23 -0.87 -6.35
C ILE A 168 -10.09 -0.56 -7.83
N ASP A 169 -10.76 0.49 -8.32
CA ASP A 169 -10.73 0.87 -9.74
C ASP A 169 -9.30 1.21 -10.19
N PHE A 170 -8.52 1.92 -9.37
CA PHE A 170 -7.14 2.29 -9.66
C PHE A 170 -6.21 1.08 -9.84
N LEU A 171 -6.37 0.06 -9.00
CA LEU A 171 -5.52 -1.14 -9.00
C LEU A 171 -6.07 -2.27 -9.88
N ASN A 172 -7.35 -2.24 -10.27
CA ASN A 172 -8.01 -3.36 -10.95
C ASN A 172 -7.33 -3.77 -12.25
N ASP A 173 -6.91 -2.78 -13.05
CA ASP A 173 -6.33 -2.99 -14.39
C ASP A 173 -4.79 -3.02 -14.36
N LYS A 174 -4.18 -2.91 -13.19
CA LYS A 174 -2.72 -3.00 -13.05
C LYS A 174 -2.29 -4.46 -13.18
N PRO A 175 -1.24 -4.73 -13.97
CA PRO A 175 -0.70 -6.09 -14.08
C PRO A 175 -0.05 -6.54 -12.79
N LYS A 176 0.22 -7.84 -12.69
CA LYS A 176 0.96 -8.43 -11.58
C LYS A 176 2.37 -7.84 -11.50
N VAL A 177 2.83 -7.56 -10.27
CA VAL A 177 4.19 -7.17 -9.93
C VAL A 177 4.76 -8.06 -8.81
N ASP A 178 6.04 -7.90 -8.51
CA ASP A 178 6.67 -8.61 -7.40
C ASP A 178 6.47 -7.89 -6.06
N ILE A 179 6.42 -6.55 -6.10
CA ILE A 179 6.30 -5.71 -4.90
C ILE A 179 5.24 -4.63 -5.16
N LEU A 180 4.25 -4.55 -4.29
CA LEU A 180 3.41 -3.37 -4.16
C LEU A 180 3.99 -2.47 -3.07
N VAL A 181 4.19 -1.19 -3.37
CA VAL A 181 4.53 -0.17 -2.38
C VAL A 181 3.40 0.85 -2.27
N SER A 182 3.06 1.26 -1.06
CA SER A 182 1.96 2.20 -0.83
C SER A 182 2.28 3.14 0.32
N HIS A 183 1.63 4.31 0.35
CA HIS A 183 1.63 5.07 1.59
C HIS A 183 0.71 4.40 2.62
N ASP A 184 -0.56 4.20 2.30
CA ASP A 184 -1.53 3.57 3.19
C ASP A 184 -1.36 2.05 3.30
N ASN A 185 -1.86 1.48 4.38
CA ASN A 185 -1.92 0.05 4.60
C ASN A 185 -3.06 -0.60 3.78
N ARG A 186 -3.06 -1.92 3.71
CA ARG A 186 -4.21 -2.68 3.22
C ARG A 186 -5.39 -2.56 4.19
N PHE A 187 -6.60 -2.64 3.70
CA PHE A 187 -7.80 -2.65 4.54
C PHE A 187 -7.75 -3.83 5.52
N ASP A 188 -8.20 -3.62 6.75
CA ASP A 188 -8.28 -4.62 7.81
C ASP A 188 -6.92 -5.07 8.40
N SER A 189 -5.85 -4.34 8.14
CA SER A 189 -4.53 -4.74 8.66
C SER A 189 -4.31 -4.41 10.14
N THR A 190 -4.82 -3.29 10.66
CA THR A 190 -4.45 -2.86 12.03
C THR A 190 -5.48 -2.03 12.79
N ALA A 191 -6.39 -1.33 12.12
CA ALA A 191 -7.09 -0.22 12.78
C ALA A 191 -8.61 -0.29 12.65
N LEU A 192 -9.20 -1.25 13.29
CA LEU A 192 -10.64 -1.40 13.37
C LEU A 192 -11.38 -0.23 14.06
N TYR A 193 -10.64 0.73 14.65
CA TYR A 193 -11.21 1.79 15.49
C TYR A 193 -10.86 3.20 15.04
N ASP A 194 -9.97 3.33 14.05
CA ASP A 194 -9.54 4.62 13.50
C ASP A 194 -9.81 4.67 11.99
N ILE A 195 -10.71 5.61 11.63
CA ILE A 195 -11.12 5.79 10.24
C ILE A 195 -9.94 6.15 9.33
N ALA A 196 -9.00 6.95 9.82
CA ALA A 196 -7.84 7.40 9.05
C ALA A 196 -6.92 6.24 8.65
N HIS A 197 -6.83 5.21 9.49
CA HIS A 197 -5.93 4.07 9.32
C HIS A 197 -6.66 2.76 8.94
N GLN A 198 -7.91 2.83 8.48
CA GLN A 198 -8.63 1.61 8.07
C GLN A 198 -8.01 0.91 6.85
N GLY A 199 -7.15 1.61 6.12
CA GLY A 199 -6.50 1.10 4.93
C GLY A 199 -7.38 1.06 3.68
N LEU A 200 -6.77 0.69 2.56
CA LEU A 200 -7.42 0.65 1.24
C LEU A 200 -7.76 -0.79 0.82
N PHE A 201 -9.05 -1.06 0.59
CA PHE A 201 -9.49 -2.40 0.16
C PHE A 201 -9.00 -2.76 -1.25
N GLY A 202 -8.78 -1.77 -2.11
CA GLY A 202 -8.14 -1.98 -3.40
C GLY A 202 -6.77 -2.65 -3.27
N ILE A 203 -5.98 -2.27 -2.24
CA ILE A 203 -4.70 -2.92 -1.91
C ILE A 203 -4.94 -4.37 -1.52
N THR A 204 -5.83 -4.65 -0.55
CA THR A 204 -6.15 -6.02 -0.13
C THR A 204 -6.54 -6.89 -1.33
N TYR A 205 -7.48 -6.40 -2.14
CA TYR A 205 -7.97 -7.13 -3.31
C TYR A 205 -6.86 -7.38 -4.34
N TYR A 206 -6.03 -6.39 -4.64
CA TYR A 206 -4.93 -6.50 -5.59
C TYR A 206 -3.88 -7.52 -5.15
N LEU A 207 -3.51 -7.54 -3.86
CA LEU A 207 -2.54 -8.49 -3.29
C LEU A 207 -3.00 -9.94 -3.48
N TYR A 208 -4.28 -10.22 -3.24
CA TYR A 208 -4.84 -11.56 -3.43
C TYR A 208 -5.03 -11.91 -4.91
N LYS A 209 -5.70 -11.05 -5.67
CA LYS A 209 -6.02 -11.26 -7.10
C LYS A 209 -4.78 -11.55 -7.94
N ASN A 210 -3.73 -10.76 -7.71
CA ASN A 210 -2.49 -10.85 -8.50
C ASN A 210 -1.40 -11.69 -7.82
N LYS A 211 -1.69 -12.25 -6.61
CA LYS A 211 -0.75 -13.12 -5.90
C LYS A 211 0.60 -12.45 -5.62
N ILE A 212 0.56 -11.22 -5.12
CA ILE A 212 1.74 -10.39 -4.90
C ILE A 212 2.56 -10.91 -3.72
N PRO A 213 3.87 -11.17 -3.87
CA PRO A 213 4.69 -11.70 -2.77
C PRO A 213 5.02 -10.70 -1.67
N TYR A 214 5.14 -9.40 -1.99
CA TYR A 214 5.51 -8.37 -1.02
C TYR A 214 4.63 -7.15 -1.08
N HIS A 215 4.26 -6.63 0.09
CA HIS A 215 3.64 -5.34 0.28
C HIS A 215 4.44 -4.53 1.30
N ILE A 216 4.88 -3.32 0.93
CA ILE A 216 5.64 -2.41 1.79
C ILE A 216 4.87 -1.10 1.89
N HIS A 217 4.60 -0.64 3.11
CA HIS A 217 3.77 0.55 3.34
C HIS A 217 4.22 1.37 4.56
N GLY A 218 3.68 2.57 4.70
CA GLY A 218 3.87 3.49 5.82
C GLY A 218 2.57 3.78 6.56
N HIS A 219 2.31 5.04 6.83
CA HIS A 219 1.09 5.68 7.32
C HIS A 219 0.72 5.37 8.80
N ILE A 220 0.84 4.15 9.25
CA ILE A 220 0.38 3.74 10.59
C ILE A 220 1.37 4.02 11.72
N HIS A 221 2.53 4.60 11.45
CA HIS A 221 3.60 4.95 12.40
C HIS A 221 4.01 3.81 13.36
N ASN A 222 3.76 2.59 12.96
CA ASN A 222 4.07 1.39 13.75
C ASN A 222 4.80 0.37 12.85
N PRO A 223 6.13 0.26 12.97
CA PRO A 223 6.88 -0.67 12.13
C PRO A 223 6.63 -2.12 12.54
N TYR A 224 6.28 -2.96 11.56
CA TYR A 224 6.11 -4.41 11.76
C TYR A 224 6.42 -5.20 10.50
N LYS A 225 6.61 -6.51 10.69
CA LYS A 225 6.66 -7.50 9.61
C LYS A 225 5.62 -8.58 9.88
N ASN A 226 4.78 -8.84 8.90
CA ASN A 226 3.70 -9.80 8.99
C ASN A 226 3.68 -10.69 7.76
N ILE A 227 3.04 -11.84 7.86
CA ILE A 227 2.72 -12.72 6.74
C ILE A 227 1.21 -12.83 6.65
N MET A 228 0.65 -12.35 5.55
CA MET A 228 -0.78 -12.45 5.28
C MET A 228 -1.17 -13.92 5.09
N ARG A 229 -2.48 -14.21 5.17
CA ARG A 229 -3.01 -15.57 5.00
C ARG A 229 -2.60 -16.24 3.69
N ASN A 230 -2.47 -15.49 2.61
CA ASN A 230 -2.03 -16.00 1.31
C ASN A 230 -0.49 -16.10 1.16
N GLY A 231 0.27 -15.81 2.22
CA GLY A 231 1.72 -15.83 2.21
C GLY A 231 2.40 -14.54 1.77
N THR A 232 1.65 -13.48 1.37
CA THR A 232 2.22 -12.16 1.09
C THR A 232 2.96 -11.66 2.33
N LYS A 233 4.21 -11.25 2.16
CA LYS A 233 5.00 -10.63 3.23
C LYS A 233 4.70 -9.13 3.27
N GLU A 234 4.11 -8.69 4.37
CA GLU A 234 3.73 -7.30 4.63
C GLU A 234 4.76 -6.65 5.55
N ILE A 235 5.25 -5.48 5.15
CA ILE A 235 6.26 -4.71 5.89
C ILE A 235 5.75 -3.29 6.06
N SER A 236 5.50 -2.90 7.30
CA SER A 236 5.19 -1.53 7.68
C SER A 236 6.46 -0.81 8.08
N VAL A 237 6.72 0.36 7.49
CA VAL A 237 7.90 1.18 7.73
C VAL A 237 7.51 2.48 8.41
N TYR A 238 8.28 2.86 9.42
CA TYR A 238 8.22 4.17 10.06
C TYR A 238 9.63 4.75 10.17
N MET A 239 9.80 6.01 9.82
CA MET A 239 11.06 6.72 9.67
C MET A 239 11.88 6.14 8.49
N TYR A 240 12.75 5.18 8.71
CA TYR A 240 13.54 4.56 7.64
C TYR A 240 13.97 3.13 7.98
N GLU A 241 14.03 2.28 6.96
CA GLU A 241 14.45 0.88 7.09
C GLU A 241 15.26 0.43 5.87
N TYR A 242 16.27 -0.39 6.11
CA TYR A 242 16.95 -1.17 5.07
C TYR A 242 16.32 -2.55 4.98
N ILE A 243 15.81 -2.88 3.81
CA ILE A 243 15.11 -4.13 3.53
C ILE A 243 15.89 -4.92 2.48
N GLU A 244 16.31 -6.11 2.83
CA GLU A 244 16.92 -7.04 1.88
C GLU A 244 15.93 -8.17 1.59
N LEU A 245 15.35 -8.14 0.38
CA LEU A 245 14.47 -9.19 -0.11
C LEU A 245 15.34 -10.28 -0.76
N LYS A 246 15.09 -11.53 -0.38
CA LYS A 246 15.80 -12.71 -0.88
C LYS A 246 14.81 -13.79 -1.28
N LYS A 247 15.26 -14.64 -2.22
CA LYS A 247 14.57 -15.85 -2.63
C LYS A 247 14.23 -16.76 -1.46
#